data_95137c94bbfb4ed5e2ed35f272d6d138
#
_entry.id   95137c94bbfb4ed5e2ed35f272d6d138
#
_cell.length_a   1.000
_cell.length_b   1.000
_cell.length_c   1.000
_cell.angle_alpha   90.00
_cell.angle_beta   90.00
_cell.angle_gamma   90.00
#
_symmetry.space_group_name_H-M   'P 1'
#
loop_
_entity.id
_entity.type
_entity.pdbx_description
1 polymer ?
#
loop_
_entity_poly.entity_id
_entity_poly.type
_entity_poly.pdbx_seq_one_letter_code
_entity_poly.pdbx_strand_id
1 'polypeptide(L)'
;MNPIERVHERYIKDRRVRVLAARLAPLFPQSARVLDVGSGDGRIAEAVGRLRPDLAIAGLDVLVRGDARIPTSRFDGHHLPFDDDTFDAVLFVDVLHHTDDPVELLREAHRVGRRSVILKDHDAQGFLALPTLRWMDRVGNARFNVALPHNYLKWSQWASLFQQLGYTVDGVLRHLGIYPIPLRWVFDRSLHFVAVLRIPA
;
A
#
# COMPACT_ATOMS: atom_id res chain seq x y z
N MET A 1 -0.90 -27.71 4.93
CA MET A 1 -0.31 -27.12 3.71
C MET A 1 0.91 -27.94 3.30
N ASN A 2 0.89 -28.42 2.06
CA ASN A 2 1.96 -29.23 1.45
C ASN A 2 3.27 -28.41 1.35
N PRO A 3 4.48 -29.01 1.48
CA PRO A 3 5.76 -28.32 1.28
C PRO A 3 5.85 -27.54 -0.04
N ILE A 4 5.30 -28.09 -1.12
CA ILE A 4 5.26 -27.44 -2.45
C ILE A 4 4.39 -26.16 -2.41
N GLU A 5 3.24 -26.19 -1.75
CA GLU A 5 2.38 -25.02 -1.58
C GLU A 5 3.08 -23.93 -0.78
N ARG A 6 3.84 -24.30 0.27
CA ARG A 6 4.65 -23.35 1.06
C ARG A 6 5.73 -22.67 0.25
N VAL A 7 6.45 -23.43 -0.58
CA VAL A 7 7.51 -22.90 -1.45
C VAL A 7 6.91 -21.96 -2.50
N HIS A 8 5.81 -22.35 -3.13
CA HIS A 8 5.12 -21.53 -4.12
C HIS A 8 4.58 -20.21 -3.51
N GLU A 9 3.92 -20.29 -2.36
CA GLU A 9 3.42 -19.12 -1.63
C GLU A 9 4.56 -18.18 -1.23
N ARG A 10 5.68 -18.72 -0.73
CA ARG A 10 6.87 -17.94 -0.40
C ARG A 10 7.45 -17.25 -1.63
N TYR A 11 7.55 -17.96 -2.74
CA TYR A 11 8.03 -17.39 -4.01
C TYR A 11 7.19 -16.21 -4.49
N ILE A 12 5.86 -16.34 -4.44
CA ILE A 12 4.94 -15.25 -4.84
C ILE A 12 5.09 -14.05 -3.90
N LYS A 13 5.15 -14.29 -2.59
CA LYS A 13 5.31 -13.22 -1.59
C LYS A 13 6.65 -12.50 -1.75
N ASP A 14 7.75 -13.23 -1.89
CA ASP A 14 9.07 -12.64 -2.06
C ASP A 14 9.19 -11.88 -3.38
N ARG A 15 8.56 -12.39 -4.45
CA ARG A 15 8.46 -11.67 -5.72
C ARG A 15 7.67 -10.37 -5.55
N ARG A 16 6.50 -10.41 -4.89
CA ARG A 16 5.68 -9.23 -4.63
C ARG A 16 6.48 -8.14 -3.89
N VAL A 17 7.19 -8.50 -2.84
CA VAL A 17 8.06 -7.58 -2.09
C VAL A 17 9.11 -6.94 -3.00
N ARG A 18 9.87 -7.74 -3.78
CA ARG A 18 10.90 -7.22 -4.68
C ARG A 18 10.33 -6.28 -5.75
N VAL A 19 9.23 -6.68 -6.38
CA VAL A 19 8.62 -5.89 -7.45
C VAL A 19 8.07 -4.58 -6.91
N LEU A 20 7.33 -4.62 -5.80
CA LEU A 20 6.79 -3.40 -5.20
C LEU A 20 7.89 -2.48 -4.70
N ALA A 21 8.91 -3.00 -4.01
CA ALA A 21 10.04 -2.17 -3.58
C ALA A 21 10.74 -1.48 -4.77
N ALA A 22 10.99 -2.20 -5.86
CA ALA A 22 11.59 -1.61 -7.06
C ALA A 22 10.71 -0.55 -7.74
N ARG A 23 9.37 -0.67 -7.64
CA ARG A 23 8.43 0.32 -8.18
C ARG A 23 8.27 1.53 -7.28
N LEU A 24 8.31 1.33 -5.96
CA LEU A 24 8.07 2.37 -4.96
C LEU A 24 9.33 3.21 -4.68
N ALA A 25 10.51 2.59 -4.60
CA ALA A 25 11.75 3.25 -4.23
C ALA A 25 12.07 4.54 -5.01
N PRO A 26 11.90 4.61 -6.35
CA PRO A 26 12.17 5.83 -7.11
C PRO A 26 11.15 6.95 -6.90
N LEU A 27 10.01 6.68 -6.26
CA LEU A 27 8.92 7.63 -6.08
C LEU A 27 9.12 8.54 -4.86
N PHE A 28 9.98 8.16 -3.93
CA PHE A 28 10.25 8.95 -2.72
C PHE A 28 11.19 10.12 -3.00
N PRO A 29 10.95 11.28 -2.38
CA PRO A 29 11.93 12.37 -2.36
C PRO A 29 13.28 11.90 -1.84
N GLN A 30 14.34 12.63 -2.18
CA GLN A 30 15.68 12.34 -1.66
C GLN A 30 15.74 12.64 -0.15
N SER A 31 16.39 11.75 0.60
CA SER A 31 16.60 11.87 2.07
C SER A 31 15.30 12.07 2.85
N ALA A 32 14.20 11.49 2.39
CA ALA A 32 12.87 11.68 2.95
C ALA A 32 12.66 10.91 4.26
N ARG A 33 11.90 11.54 5.18
CA ARG A 33 11.24 10.86 6.29
C ARG A 33 9.91 10.27 5.78
N VAL A 34 9.76 8.96 5.89
CA VAL A 34 8.62 8.22 5.33
C VAL A 34 7.84 7.55 6.45
N LEU A 35 6.51 7.70 6.43
CA LEU A 35 5.59 6.96 7.26
C LEU A 35 4.90 5.87 6.42
N ASP A 36 5.10 4.59 6.76
CA ASP A 36 4.40 3.45 6.16
C ASP A 36 3.18 3.08 7.03
N VAL A 37 1.99 3.49 6.60
CA VAL A 37 0.73 3.28 7.32
C VAL A 37 0.13 1.94 6.90
N GLY A 38 -0.18 1.08 7.88
CA GLY A 38 -0.58 -0.30 7.66
C GLY A 38 0.61 -1.16 7.21
N SER A 39 1.76 -0.96 7.83
CA SER A 39 3.05 -1.54 7.42
C SER A 39 3.11 -3.08 7.48
N GLY A 40 2.19 -3.72 8.21
CA GLY A 40 2.13 -5.16 8.35
C GLY A 40 3.39 -5.74 9.00
N ASP A 41 4.09 -6.62 8.27
CA ASP A 41 5.40 -7.16 8.67
C ASP A 41 6.60 -6.28 8.27
N GLY A 42 6.36 -5.17 7.61
CA GLY A 42 7.38 -4.21 7.20
C GLY A 42 8.32 -4.66 6.07
N ARG A 43 8.09 -5.81 5.42
CA ARG A 43 9.02 -6.36 4.40
C ARG A 43 9.16 -5.48 3.17
N ILE A 44 8.09 -4.81 2.75
CA ILE A 44 8.13 -3.91 1.59
C ILE A 44 8.94 -2.67 1.94
N ALA A 45 8.64 -2.04 3.08
CA ALA A 45 9.37 -0.87 3.56
C ALA A 45 10.86 -1.17 3.81
N GLU A 46 11.20 -2.32 4.42
CA GLU A 46 12.58 -2.78 4.56
C GLU A 46 13.28 -2.93 3.20
N ALA A 47 12.60 -3.53 2.21
CA ALA A 47 13.16 -3.70 0.87
C ALA A 47 13.33 -2.36 0.14
N VAL A 48 12.42 -1.39 0.34
CA VAL A 48 12.57 0.00 -0.13
C VAL A 48 13.79 0.65 0.52
N GLY A 49 13.93 0.55 1.84
CA GLY A 49 15.07 1.11 2.58
C GLY A 49 16.42 0.53 2.14
N ARG A 50 16.47 -0.75 1.73
CA ARG A 50 17.68 -1.34 1.14
C ARG A 50 18.04 -0.75 -0.22
N LEU A 51 17.05 -0.38 -1.04
CA LEU A 51 17.25 0.28 -2.32
C LEU A 51 17.54 1.78 -2.17
N ARG A 52 17.05 2.37 -1.09
CA ARG A 52 17.13 3.79 -0.77
C ARG A 52 17.58 3.97 0.69
N PRO A 53 18.88 3.76 0.96
CA PRO A 53 19.43 3.89 2.32
C PRO A 53 19.43 5.33 2.85
N ASP A 54 19.12 6.30 2.01
CA ASP A 54 18.91 7.70 2.36
C ASP A 54 17.56 7.98 3.03
N LEU A 55 16.60 7.03 2.99
CA LEU A 55 15.27 7.19 3.58
C LEU A 55 15.26 6.81 5.06
N ALA A 56 14.55 7.60 5.88
CA ALA A 56 14.21 7.25 7.24
C ALA A 56 12.73 6.75 7.28
N ILE A 57 12.53 5.43 7.38
CA ILE A 57 11.20 4.82 7.28
C ILE A 57 10.75 4.35 8.66
N ALA A 58 9.56 4.79 9.08
CA ALA A 58 8.84 4.29 10.26
C ALA A 58 7.50 3.70 9.86
N GLY A 59 7.04 2.67 10.56
CA GLY A 59 5.75 2.01 10.33
C GLY A 59 4.70 2.36 11.37
N LEU A 60 3.44 2.35 10.95
CA LEU A 60 2.26 2.29 11.82
C LEU A 60 1.41 1.10 11.42
N ASP A 61 0.85 0.39 12.40
CA ASP A 61 -0.12 -0.67 12.15
C ASP A 61 -1.10 -0.79 13.33
N VAL A 62 -2.32 -1.22 13.06
CA VAL A 62 -3.31 -1.52 14.12
C VAL A 62 -2.92 -2.77 14.91
N LEU A 63 -2.14 -3.66 14.29
CA LEU A 63 -1.60 -4.88 14.88
C LEU A 63 -0.09 -4.96 14.67
N VAL A 64 0.68 -4.46 15.64
CA VAL A 64 2.14 -4.57 15.59
C VAL A 64 2.56 -6.03 15.72
N ARG A 65 3.29 -6.52 14.73
CA ARG A 65 3.77 -7.90 14.66
C ARG A 65 5.13 -8.04 15.34
N GLY A 66 5.35 -9.16 16.05
CA GLY A 66 6.61 -9.42 16.72
C GLY A 66 7.81 -9.64 15.77
N ASP A 67 7.55 -9.90 14.47
CA ASP A 67 8.54 -10.07 13.41
C ASP A 67 8.64 -8.86 12.46
N ALA A 68 8.14 -7.70 12.89
CA ALA A 68 8.22 -6.45 12.11
C ALA A 68 9.66 -6.11 11.72
N ARG A 69 9.87 -5.80 10.44
CA ARG A 69 11.18 -5.57 9.81
C ARG A 69 11.66 -4.13 9.89
N ILE A 70 10.78 -3.21 10.24
CA ILE A 70 11.06 -1.79 10.46
C ILE A 70 10.51 -1.37 11.82
N PRO A 71 10.99 -0.28 12.42
CA PRO A 71 10.39 0.28 13.61
C PRO A 71 8.91 0.58 13.37
N THR A 72 8.02 -0.13 14.05
CA THR A 72 6.57 0.00 13.87
C THR A 72 5.89 0.29 15.19
N SER A 73 5.02 1.30 15.22
CA SER A 73 4.19 1.68 16.35
C SER A 73 2.73 1.31 16.10
N ARG A 74 1.97 1.13 17.19
CA ARG A 74 0.54 0.87 17.10
C ARG A 74 -0.25 2.17 16.99
N PHE A 75 -1.35 2.14 16.22
CA PHE A 75 -2.35 3.22 16.18
C PHE A 75 -3.77 2.63 16.16
N ASP A 76 -4.79 3.47 16.21
CA ASP A 76 -6.19 3.08 16.33
C ASP A 76 -6.86 2.70 14.99
N GLY A 77 -6.18 2.96 13.87
CA GLY A 77 -6.72 2.75 12.52
C GLY A 77 -7.35 3.99 11.90
N HIS A 78 -7.44 5.09 12.65
CA HIS A 78 -8.13 6.32 12.26
C HIS A 78 -7.22 7.55 12.32
N HIS A 79 -6.62 7.82 13.48
CA HIS A 79 -5.81 9.00 13.71
C HIS A 79 -4.32 8.66 13.70
N LEU A 80 -3.54 9.41 12.90
CA LEU A 80 -2.09 9.28 12.87
C LEU A 80 -1.47 10.12 14.01
N PRO A 81 -0.81 9.52 15.02
CA PRO A 81 -0.38 10.18 16.25
C PRO A 81 0.90 11.00 16.04
N PHE A 82 0.89 11.90 15.07
CA PHE A 82 2.00 12.78 14.73
C PHE A 82 1.48 14.20 14.46
N ASP A 83 2.37 15.17 14.64
CA ASP A 83 2.08 16.57 14.30
C ASP A 83 1.98 16.75 12.78
N ASP A 84 1.36 17.87 12.36
CA ASP A 84 1.27 18.27 10.96
C ASP A 84 2.66 18.35 10.34
N ASP A 85 2.77 18.06 9.05
CA ASP A 85 4.01 18.16 8.27
C ASP A 85 5.22 17.39 8.84
N THR A 86 4.98 16.32 9.60
CA THR A 86 6.06 15.53 10.23
C THR A 86 6.85 14.71 9.23
N PHE A 87 6.22 14.21 8.17
CA PHE A 87 6.85 13.31 7.19
C PHE A 87 6.91 13.95 5.81
N ASP A 88 8.01 13.69 5.07
CA ASP A 88 8.12 14.13 3.68
C ASP A 88 7.21 13.34 2.75
N ALA A 89 6.96 12.06 3.08
CA ALA A 89 6.05 11.20 2.34
C ALA A 89 5.30 10.23 3.26
N VAL A 90 4.04 9.94 2.91
CA VAL A 90 3.23 8.88 3.55
C VAL A 90 3.01 7.77 2.52
N LEU A 91 3.21 6.53 2.94
CA LEU A 91 3.05 5.34 2.11
C LEU A 91 1.86 4.52 2.60
N PHE A 92 1.03 4.07 1.65
CA PHE A 92 0.02 3.03 1.85
C PHE A 92 0.24 1.91 0.85
N VAL A 93 0.29 0.67 1.31
CA VAL A 93 0.41 -0.50 0.43
C VAL A 93 -0.65 -1.54 0.77
N ASP A 94 -1.71 -1.57 -0.04
CA ASP A 94 -2.87 -2.46 0.15
C ASP A 94 -3.56 -2.28 1.52
N VAL A 95 -3.86 -1.05 1.89
CA VAL A 95 -4.42 -0.68 3.20
C VAL A 95 -5.83 -0.12 3.08
N LEU A 96 -6.04 0.87 2.21
CA LEU A 96 -7.27 1.67 2.24
C LEU A 96 -8.54 0.87 1.92
N HIS A 97 -8.45 -0.19 1.12
CA HIS A 97 -9.58 -1.08 0.87
C HIS A 97 -9.94 -1.98 2.08
N HIS A 98 -9.10 -2.01 3.13
CA HIS A 98 -9.36 -2.70 4.39
C HIS A 98 -9.87 -1.77 5.50
N THR A 99 -9.96 -0.47 5.27
CA THR A 99 -10.44 0.50 6.25
C THR A 99 -11.92 0.77 6.09
N ASP A 100 -12.59 1.09 7.19
CA ASP A 100 -14.00 1.49 7.16
C ASP A 100 -14.16 2.87 6.52
N ASP A 101 -13.21 3.78 6.75
CA ASP A 101 -13.18 5.11 6.13
C ASP A 101 -11.79 5.43 5.52
N PRO A 102 -11.61 5.14 4.21
CA PRO A 102 -10.39 5.52 3.52
C PRO A 102 -10.21 7.04 3.37
N VAL A 103 -11.30 7.82 3.46
CA VAL A 103 -11.26 9.28 3.37
C VAL A 103 -10.57 9.88 4.59
N GLU A 104 -10.90 9.36 5.78
CA GLU A 104 -10.30 9.79 7.04
C GLU A 104 -8.79 9.58 7.04
N LEU A 105 -8.32 8.38 6.69
CA LEU A 105 -6.88 8.09 6.64
C LEU A 105 -6.15 8.91 5.58
N LEU A 106 -6.75 9.16 4.42
CA LEU A 106 -6.16 10.05 3.42
C LEU A 106 -6.10 11.50 3.89
N ARG A 107 -7.09 11.97 4.66
CA ARG A 107 -7.06 13.32 5.28
C ARG A 107 -5.95 13.41 6.33
N GLU A 108 -5.81 12.40 7.17
CA GLU A 108 -4.71 12.33 8.12
C GLU A 108 -3.33 12.26 7.44
N ALA A 109 -3.22 11.48 6.35
CA ALA A 109 -1.99 11.45 5.55
C ALA A 109 -1.66 12.81 4.91
N HIS A 110 -2.69 13.58 4.53
CA HIS A 110 -2.50 14.96 4.06
C HIS A 110 -2.00 15.87 5.19
N ARG A 111 -2.51 15.70 6.40
CA ARG A 111 -2.13 16.50 7.57
C ARG A 111 -0.69 16.24 8.02
N VAL A 112 -0.30 14.97 8.16
CA VAL A 112 1.05 14.62 8.66
C VAL A 112 2.12 14.63 7.58
N GLY A 113 1.69 14.60 6.30
CA GLY A 113 2.58 14.59 5.14
C GLY A 113 2.86 15.99 4.62
N ARG A 114 4.10 16.25 4.21
CA ARG A 114 4.56 17.56 3.72
C ARG A 114 4.59 17.68 2.20
N ARG A 115 4.88 16.58 1.48
CA ARG A 115 5.13 16.63 0.03
C ARG A 115 4.25 15.69 -0.76
N SER A 116 4.14 14.43 -0.34
CA SER A 116 3.43 13.42 -1.12
C SER A 116 2.84 12.30 -0.30
N VAL A 117 1.78 11.71 -0.85
CA VAL A 117 1.27 10.40 -0.45
C VAL A 117 1.49 9.43 -1.61
N ILE A 118 2.13 8.30 -1.34
CA ILE A 118 2.34 7.22 -2.30
C ILE A 118 1.37 6.11 -1.94
N LEU A 119 0.43 5.85 -2.83
CA LEU A 119 -0.63 4.88 -2.61
C LEU A 119 -0.52 3.73 -3.60
N LYS A 120 -0.27 2.51 -3.11
CA LYS A 120 -0.51 1.28 -3.86
C LYS A 120 -1.81 0.66 -3.37
N ASP A 121 -2.78 0.51 -4.28
CA ASP A 121 -4.05 -0.14 -3.96
C ASP A 121 -4.67 -0.81 -5.20
N HIS A 122 -5.94 -1.18 -5.11
CA HIS A 122 -6.67 -1.90 -6.13
C HIS A 122 -7.60 -0.99 -6.93
N ASP A 123 -7.77 -1.31 -8.22
CA ASP A 123 -8.75 -0.70 -9.11
C ASP A 123 -9.84 -1.73 -9.43
N ALA A 124 -11.05 -1.49 -8.92
CA ALA A 124 -12.19 -2.37 -9.13
C ALA A 124 -12.85 -2.20 -10.50
N GLN A 125 -12.18 -1.53 -11.44
CA GLN A 125 -12.70 -1.31 -12.79
C GLN A 125 -12.38 -2.50 -13.72
N GLY A 126 -13.38 -2.92 -14.49
CA GLY A 126 -13.22 -3.95 -15.52
C GLY A 126 -14.00 -5.23 -15.24
N PHE A 127 -14.03 -6.09 -16.28
CA PHE A 127 -14.75 -7.36 -16.23
C PHE A 127 -14.16 -8.28 -15.14
N LEU A 128 -15.01 -8.80 -14.27
CA LEU A 128 -14.65 -9.69 -13.15
C LEU A 128 -13.62 -9.09 -12.16
N ALA A 129 -13.40 -7.75 -12.14
CA ALA A 129 -12.45 -7.13 -11.22
C ALA A 129 -12.81 -7.42 -9.76
N LEU A 130 -14.02 -7.08 -9.33
CA LEU A 130 -14.50 -7.29 -7.95
C LEU A 130 -14.44 -8.75 -7.49
N PRO A 131 -14.97 -9.75 -8.23
CA PRO A 131 -14.84 -11.15 -7.83
C PRO A 131 -13.40 -11.61 -7.70
N THR A 132 -12.50 -11.16 -8.61
CA THR A 132 -11.08 -11.50 -8.55
C THR A 132 -10.43 -10.90 -7.31
N LEU A 133 -10.64 -9.61 -7.03
CA LEU A 133 -10.07 -8.93 -5.86
C LEU A 133 -10.55 -9.56 -4.55
N ARG A 134 -11.86 -9.83 -4.42
CA ARG A 134 -12.42 -10.51 -3.25
C ARG A 134 -11.84 -11.91 -3.03
N TRP A 135 -11.61 -12.64 -4.12
CA TRP A 135 -10.96 -13.95 -4.04
C TRP A 135 -9.50 -13.83 -3.60
N MET A 136 -8.75 -12.89 -4.17
CA MET A 136 -7.35 -12.63 -3.79
C MET A 136 -7.22 -12.26 -2.32
N ASP A 137 -8.07 -11.38 -1.83
CA ASP A 137 -8.10 -10.97 -0.42
C ASP A 137 -8.44 -12.13 0.51
N ARG A 138 -9.46 -12.92 0.16
CA ARG A 138 -9.82 -14.09 0.94
C ARG A 138 -8.64 -15.06 1.08
N VAL A 139 -7.92 -15.32 -0.02
CA VAL A 139 -6.74 -16.21 -0.01
C VAL A 139 -5.57 -15.56 0.75
N GLY A 140 -5.32 -14.27 0.54
CA GLY A 140 -4.21 -13.54 1.16
C GLY A 140 -4.37 -13.35 2.67
N ASN A 141 -5.59 -13.11 3.14
CA ASN A 141 -5.89 -12.76 4.53
C ASN A 141 -6.48 -13.90 5.36
N ALA A 142 -6.72 -15.09 4.77
CA ALA A 142 -7.33 -16.25 5.44
C ALA A 142 -6.66 -16.64 6.78
N ARG A 143 -5.41 -16.23 7.01
CA ARG A 143 -4.62 -16.57 8.19
C ARG A 143 -4.64 -15.49 9.28
N PHE A 144 -5.08 -14.28 8.96
CA PHE A 144 -4.92 -13.13 9.86
C PHE A 144 -6.19 -12.74 10.59
N ASN A 145 -7.32 -13.38 10.27
CA ASN A 145 -8.63 -13.10 10.89
C ASN A 145 -8.98 -11.59 10.93
N VAL A 146 -8.56 -10.86 9.88
CA VAL A 146 -8.81 -9.42 9.74
C VAL A 146 -10.19 -9.24 9.12
N ALA A 147 -10.98 -8.30 9.65
CA ALA A 147 -12.21 -7.88 9.00
C ALA A 147 -11.90 -7.35 7.59
N LEU A 148 -12.68 -7.78 6.61
CA LEU A 148 -12.50 -7.39 5.21
C LEU A 148 -13.73 -6.60 4.75
N PRO A 149 -13.78 -5.27 4.96
CA PRO A 149 -14.91 -4.45 4.52
C PRO A 149 -15.03 -4.42 2.99
N HIS A 150 -13.97 -4.82 2.25
CA HIS A 150 -13.95 -4.89 0.79
C HIS A 150 -14.30 -3.55 0.10
N ASN A 151 -13.79 -2.45 0.61
CA ASN A 151 -13.99 -1.10 0.06
C ASN A 151 -13.18 -0.88 -1.22
N TYR A 152 -13.42 -1.73 -2.23
CA TYR A 152 -12.76 -1.58 -3.53
C TYR A 152 -13.40 -0.46 -4.35
N LEU A 153 -12.63 0.58 -4.60
CA LEU A 153 -13.03 1.70 -5.45
C LEU A 153 -12.59 1.50 -6.90
N LYS A 154 -13.37 2.02 -7.82
CA LYS A 154 -12.95 2.19 -9.23
C LYS A 154 -11.99 3.37 -9.32
N TRP A 155 -11.13 3.39 -10.36
CA TRP A 155 -10.21 4.50 -10.57
C TRP A 155 -10.90 5.87 -10.59
N SER A 156 -12.08 5.99 -11.20
CA SER A 156 -12.84 7.24 -11.23
C SER A 156 -13.24 7.72 -9.83
N GLN A 157 -13.56 6.79 -8.91
CA GLN A 157 -13.88 7.11 -7.53
C GLN A 157 -12.62 7.52 -6.75
N TRP A 158 -11.49 6.82 -6.95
CA TRP A 158 -10.20 7.22 -6.41
C TRP A 158 -9.81 8.65 -6.85
N ALA A 159 -9.87 8.93 -8.16
CA ALA A 159 -9.52 10.24 -8.70
C ALA A 159 -10.40 11.36 -8.14
N SER A 160 -11.72 11.12 -8.02
CA SER A 160 -12.65 12.07 -7.41
C SER A 160 -12.31 12.32 -5.94
N LEU A 161 -11.99 11.25 -5.20
CA LEU A 161 -11.62 11.35 -3.79
C LEU A 161 -10.33 12.15 -3.59
N PHE A 162 -9.30 11.89 -4.40
CA PHE A 162 -8.04 12.65 -4.34
C PHE A 162 -8.26 14.14 -4.60
N GLN A 163 -9.07 14.46 -5.61
CA GLN A 163 -9.42 15.86 -5.92
C GLN A 163 -10.19 16.53 -4.78
N GLN A 164 -11.17 15.85 -4.17
CA GLN A 164 -11.97 16.37 -3.05
C GLN A 164 -11.10 16.65 -1.81
N LEU A 165 -10.04 15.88 -1.62
CA LEU A 165 -9.08 16.05 -0.51
C LEU A 165 -7.94 17.02 -0.84
N GLY A 166 -7.98 17.69 -1.99
CA GLY A 166 -6.99 18.67 -2.39
C GLY A 166 -5.68 18.10 -2.97
N TYR A 167 -5.59 16.79 -3.18
CA TYR A 167 -4.41 16.19 -3.79
C TYR A 167 -4.30 16.47 -5.28
N THR A 168 -3.07 16.63 -5.76
CA THR A 168 -2.75 16.57 -7.21
C THR A 168 -2.13 15.22 -7.53
N VAL A 169 -2.65 14.53 -8.55
CA VAL A 169 -2.09 13.25 -9.02
C VAL A 169 -0.91 13.53 -9.95
N ASP A 170 0.32 13.34 -9.47
CA ASP A 170 1.54 13.58 -10.25
C ASP A 170 1.91 12.40 -11.16
N GLY A 171 1.45 11.20 -10.81
CA GLY A 171 1.71 10.01 -11.62
C GLY A 171 0.92 8.79 -11.20
N VAL A 172 0.67 7.89 -12.16
CA VAL A 172 0.01 6.61 -11.92
C VAL A 172 0.75 5.51 -12.65
N LEU A 173 1.18 4.50 -11.90
CA LEU A 173 1.75 3.27 -12.45
C LEU A 173 0.67 2.19 -12.46
N ARG A 174 0.48 1.56 -13.61
CA ARG A 174 -0.36 0.39 -13.81
C ARG A 174 0.49 -0.77 -14.34
N HIS A 175 -0.05 -1.98 -14.35
CA HIS A 175 0.71 -3.16 -14.80
C HIS A 175 2.00 -3.36 -14.01
N LEU A 176 1.88 -3.47 -12.69
CA LEU A 176 3.02 -3.51 -11.77
C LEU A 176 3.95 -4.71 -11.97
N GLY A 177 3.48 -5.81 -12.56
CA GLY A 177 4.26 -7.03 -12.80
C GLY A 177 4.45 -7.87 -11.54
N ILE A 178 3.53 -7.77 -10.59
CA ILE A 178 3.58 -8.45 -9.28
C ILE A 178 3.58 -9.97 -9.46
N TYR A 179 2.73 -10.48 -10.34
CA TYR A 179 2.56 -11.91 -10.54
C TYR A 179 3.42 -12.44 -11.71
N PRO A 180 3.94 -13.69 -11.62
CA PRO A 180 4.62 -14.34 -12.73
C PRO A 180 3.63 -14.77 -13.82
N ILE A 181 4.15 -15.04 -15.02
CA ILE A 181 3.38 -15.68 -16.12
C ILE A 181 3.12 -17.16 -15.71
N PRO A 182 1.89 -17.69 -15.88
CA PRO A 182 0.72 -17.09 -16.54
C PRO A 182 -0.22 -16.30 -15.58
N LEU A 183 0.03 -16.33 -14.27
CA LEU A 183 -0.84 -15.71 -13.25
C LEU A 183 -1.08 -14.21 -13.48
N ARG A 184 -0.10 -13.50 -14.08
CA ARG A 184 -0.22 -12.08 -14.38
C ARG A 184 -1.41 -11.74 -15.28
N TRP A 185 -1.80 -12.64 -16.16
CA TRP A 185 -2.94 -12.41 -17.07
C TRP A 185 -4.28 -12.38 -16.35
N VAL A 186 -4.35 -12.96 -15.17
CA VAL A 186 -5.56 -12.98 -14.33
C VAL A 186 -5.47 -11.93 -13.23
N PHE A 187 -4.34 -11.84 -12.51
CA PHE A 187 -4.22 -11.09 -11.28
C PHE A 187 -3.55 -9.71 -11.43
N ASP A 188 -2.86 -9.46 -12.55
CA ASP A 188 -2.12 -8.20 -12.79
C ASP A 188 -2.73 -7.36 -13.93
N ARG A 189 -3.94 -7.70 -14.39
CA ARG A 189 -4.65 -7.08 -15.51
C ARG A 189 -5.32 -5.75 -15.11
N SER A 190 -4.52 -4.73 -14.78
CA SER A 190 -5.00 -3.41 -14.33
C SER A 190 -5.79 -3.42 -13.01
N LEU A 191 -5.71 -4.52 -12.22
CA LEU A 191 -6.34 -4.60 -10.90
C LEU A 191 -5.55 -3.86 -9.82
N HIS A 192 -4.33 -3.43 -10.13
CA HIS A 192 -3.43 -2.76 -9.20
C HIS A 192 -2.95 -1.45 -9.80
N PHE A 193 -2.75 -0.47 -8.94
CA PHE A 193 -2.09 0.77 -9.31
C PHE A 193 -1.15 1.24 -8.20
N VAL A 194 -0.19 2.10 -8.57
CA VAL A 194 0.52 2.98 -7.65
C VAL A 194 0.26 4.40 -8.11
N ALA A 195 -0.26 5.23 -7.21
CA ALA A 195 -0.44 6.67 -7.45
C ALA A 195 0.53 7.47 -6.60
N VAL A 196 1.08 8.52 -7.17
CA VAL A 196 1.83 9.56 -6.46
C VAL A 196 0.92 10.77 -6.36
N LEU A 197 0.53 11.10 -5.14
CA LEU A 197 -0.34 12.21 -4.81
C LEU A 197 0.51 13.31 -4.17
N ARG A 198 0.56 14.47 -4.82
CA ARG A 198 1.23 15.63 -4.27
C ARG A 198 0.31 16.36 -3.30
N ILE A 199 0.87 16.73 -2.14
CA ILE A 199 0.24 17.60 -1.17
C ILE A 199 0.55 19.03 -1.60
N PRO A 200 -0.46 19.89 -1.88
CA PRO A 200 -0.22 21.29 -2.17
C PRO A 200 0.37 22.01 -0.95
N ALA A 201 1.23 22.98 -1.22
CA ALA A 201 1.83 23.83 -0.19
C ALA A 201 0.82 24.77 0.44
#